data_5827f5193fc576bcd7ba197b3fcb8ce1
#
_entry.id   5827f5193fc576bcd7ba197b3fcb8ce1
#
_cell.length_a   1.000
_cell.length_b   1.000
_cell.length_c   1.000
_cell.angle_alpha   90.00
_cell.angle_beta   90.00
_cell.angle_gamma   90.00
#
_symmetry.space_group_name_H-M   'P 1'
#
loop_
_entity.id
_entity.type
_entity.pdbx_description
1 polymer ?
#
loop_
_entity_poly.entity_id
_entity_poly.type
_entity_poly.pdbx_seq_one_letter_code
_entity_poly.pdbx_strand_id
1 'polypeptide(L)'
;MKAPFHSHPTSPDAADAAVYVQTNLVSDIPGLATVTDPHLVNPWGVSFRSGSPFWVSNQATNSATLYSVTDSTDVNNPVPVFTVNIPTTETGPQGPTGQVSNTNASSFKLTDGNLMSANFIFADLNGTISAWNPSLGTDGSTAHIEVTTPGAVYTGLAVNEAHTMLYAANDSAGTIDVFNSSFDPVDLGHHAFRTPGQIEARGLVPFNVTDIGGDVYVTYAPSGREAQTMAGPGDGAVAIFSESGKLEPHGVLLGGPHTPLAAPWGVAIAPDDFGKFSGDLLVGNFSYLDSEINAFDPKTHKFEGTIPIFAGSGQRPGGLWTLTFGGGGGDGSPSTLYFTDGIDGETHGLFGAIESVPLTKATQQLVQTMASFGSPSAPENSNISPHVDETSQQLLTIPQHA
;
A
#
# COMPACT_ATOMS: atom_id res chain seq x y z
N MET A 1 -26.40 -9.67 5.39
CA MET A 1 -27.13 -8.89 6.42
C MET A 1 -26.34 -7.63 6.67
N LYS A 2 -26.81 -6.46 6.22
CA LYS A 2 -26.13 -5.20 6.45
C LYS A 2 -26.08 -4.87 7.94
N ALA A 3 -24.90 -4.60 8.48
CA ALA A 3 -24.70 -4.13 9.84
C ALA A 3 -25.30 -2.72 10.03
N PRO A 4 -25.79 -2.36 11.22
CA PRO A 4 -26.39 -1.06 11.47
C PRO A 4 -25.34 0.04 11.57
N PHE A 5 -25.56 1.13 10.86
CA PHE A 5 -24.74 2.33 10.84
C PHE A 5 -24.79 3.06 12.19
N HIS A 6 -23.64 3.35 12.77
CA HIS A 6 -23.52 4.21 13.94
C HIS A 6 -23.33 5.66 13.52
N SER A 7 -24.03 6.55 14.21
CA SER A 7 -23.96 8.00 14.08
C SER A 7 -22.64 8.50 14.65
N HIS A 8 -21.93 9.38 13.93
CA HIS A 8 -20.73 10.06 14.43
C HIS A 8 -21.03 10.79 15.75
N PRO A 9 -20.14 10.67 16.76
CA PRO A 9 -20.24 11.46 17.97
C PRO A 9 -19.85 12.93 17.70
N THR A 10 -20.58 13.83 18.31
CA THR A 10 -20.36 15.28 18.30
C THR A 10 -19.19 15.63 19.21
N SER A 11 -18.20 16.39 18.70
CA SER A 11 -17.01 16.97 19.36
C SER A 11 -16.19 16.02 20.25
N PRO A 12 -14.93 15.74 19.91
CA PRO A 12 -14.07 14.95 20.78
C PRO A 12 -13.75 15.74 22.05
N ASP A 13 -14.06 15.16 23.21
CA ASP A 13 -13.44 15.56 24.46
C ASP A 13 -11.93 15.39 24.35
N ALA A 14 -11.15 16.23 25.02
CA ALA A 14 -9.67 16.19 25.02
C ALA A 14 -9.06 14.84 25.48
N ALA A 15 -9.89 13.86 25.80
CA ALA A 15 -9.51 12.47 26.13
C ALA A 15 -9.31 11.58 24.89
N ASP A 16 -9.83 11.97 23.72
CA ASP A 16 -9.78 11.16 22.47
C ASP A 16 -8.70 11.64 21.47
N ALA A 17 -7.84 12.57 21.87
CA ALA A 17 -6.72 12.96 21.03
C ALA A 17 -5.73 11.80 20.89
N ALA A 18 -5.52 11.35 19.67
CA ALA A 18 -4.54 10.34 19.31
C ALA A 18 -3.46 10.95 18.42
N VAL A 19 -2.26 10.37 18.48
CA VAL A 19 -1.16 10.65 17.55
C VAL A 19 -0.85 9.40 16.77
N TYR A 20 -0.32 9.57 15.56
CA TYR A 20 0.18 8.46 14.77
C TYR A 20 1.67 8.30 15.02
N VAL A 21 2.09 7.07 15.23
CA VAL A 21 3.49 6.69 15.47
C VAL A 21 3.92 5.75 14.37
N GLN A 22 4.95 6.13 13.62
CA GLN A 22 5.56 5.27 12.62
C GLN A 22 6.69 4.46 13.23
N THR A 23 6.74 3.16 12.90
CA THR A 23 7.85 2.26 13.18
C THR A 23 8.38 1.69 11.87
N ASN A 24 9.68 1.84 11.63
CA ASN A 24 10.35 1.24 10.49
C ASN A 24 10.68 -0.22 10.82
N LEU A 25 10.04 -1.17 10.13
CA LEU A 25 10.16 -2.60 10.42
C LEU A 25 11.32 -3.24 9.67
N VAL A 26 11.37 -3.04 8.34
CA VAL A 26 12.39 -3.64 7.48
C VAL A 26 12.85 -2.60 6.45
N SER A 27 14.14 -2.58 6.16
CA SER A 27 14.76 -1.81 5.07
C SER A 27 15.99 -2.53 4.54
N ASP A 28 16.37 -2.26 3.30
CA ASP A 28 17.67 -2.68 2.76
C ASP A 28 18.82 -1.81 3.28
N ILE A 29 18.52 -0.64 3.86
CA ILE A 29 19.52 0.27 4.43
C ILE A 29 19.82 -0.12 5.87
N PRO A 30 21.09 -0.49 6.21
CA PRO A 30 21.44 -0.82 7.58
C PRO A 30 21.17 0.31 8.57
N GLY A 31 20.49 0.00 9.68
CA GLY A 31 20.18 0.94 10.76
C GLY A 31 18.98 1.85 10.50
N LEU A 32 18.31 1.77 9.37
CA LEU A 32 17.09 2.53 9.08
C LEU A 32 15.84 1.90 9.70
N ALA A 33 15.83 0.60 9.85
CA ALA A 33 14.73 -0.19 10.37
C ALA A 33 15.20 -1.26 11.37
N THR A 34 14.25 -1.89 12.06
CA THR A 34 14.53 -2.97 13.02
C THR A 34 15.26 -4.15 12.37
N VAL A 35 14.89 -4.51 11.13
CA VAL A 35 15.51 -5.58 10.35
C VAL A 35 16.11 -5.01 9.08
N THR A 36 17.33 -5.48 8.75
CA THR A 36 17.95 -5.17 7.44
C THR A 36 17.81 -6.37 6.52
N ASP A 37 17.17 -6.17 5.36
CA ASP A 37 17.03 -7.18 4.31
C ASP A 37 17.42 -6.59 2.95
N PRO A 38 18.53 -7.01 2.34
CA PRO A 38 19.00 -6.48 1.06
C PRO A 38 18.07 -6.79 -0.13
N HIS A 39 17.08 -7.68 0.05
CA HIS A 39 16.09 -7.96 -1.00
C HIS A 39 14.96 -6.92 -1.03
N LEU A 40 14.71 -6.19 0.07
CA LEU A 40 13.63 -5.21 0.16
C LEU A 40 13.99 -3.92 -0.57
N VAL A 41 14.10 -3.96 -1.90
CA VAL A 41 14.37 -2.78 -2.73
C VAL A 41 13.15 -2.46 -3.58
N ASN A 42 12.68 -1.23 -3.49
CA ASN A 42 11.44 -0.75 -4.12
C ASN A 42 10.26 -1.71 -3.88
N PRO A 43 9.85 -1.90 -2.60
CA PRO A 43 8.75 -2.81 -2.27
C PRO A 43 7.41 -2.18 -2.64
N TRP A 44 6.59 -2.90 -3.45
CA TRP A 44 5.28 -2.42 -3.90
C TRP A 44 4.14 -3.09 -3.13
N GLY A 45 3.62 -4.20 -3.65
CA GLY A 45 2.46 -4.89 -3.14
C GLY A 45 2.74 -5.69 -1.87
N VAL A 46 1.75 -5.75 -0.98
CA VAL A 46 1.74 -6.61 0.21
C VAL A 46 0.47 -7.43 0.21
N SER A 47 0.59 -8.71 0.52
CA SER A 47 -0.57 -9.54 0.81
C SER A 47 -0.24 -10.58 1.90
N PHE A 48 -1.27 -11.17 2.48
CA PHE A 48 -1.13 -12.22 3.48
C PHE A 48 -2.34 -13.15 3.47
N ARG A 49 -2.21 -14.31 4.05
CA ARG A 49 -3.31 -15.22 4.39
C ARG A 49 -3.48 -15.18 5.89
N SER A 50 -4.70 -15.30 6.39
CA SER A 50 -4.96 -15.23 7.83
C SER A 50 -3.95 -16.05 8.64
N GLY A 51 -3.23 -15.39 9.54
CA GLY A 51 -2.18 -15.96 10.39
C GLY A 51 -0.85 -16.29 9.70
N SER A 52 -0.69 -15.97 8.40
CA SER A 52 0.61 -16.11 7.71
C SER A 52 1.46 -14.84 7.88
N PRO A 53 2.78 -14.89 7.62
CA PRO A 53 3.56 -13.68 7.45
C PRO A 53 3.03 -12.79 6.33
N PHE A 54 3.35 -11.50 6.38
CA PHE A 54 3.26 -10.61 5.21
C PHE A 54 4.18 -11.10 4.10
N TRP A 55 3.66 -11.09 2.89
CA TRP A 55 4.43 -11.26 1.66
C TRP A 55 4.58 -9.89 1.01
N VAL A 56 5.79 -9.53 0.64
CA VAL A 56 6.14 -8.22 0.06
C VAL A 56 6.77 -8.41 -1.31
N SER A 57 6.17 -7.79 -2.33
CA SER A 57 6.72 -7.75 -3.70
C SER A 57 7.85 -6.74 -3.80
N ASN A 58 9.08 -7.19 -4.05
CA ASN A 58 10.26 -6.34 -4.20
C ASN A 58 10.55 -6.14 -5.68
N GLN A 59 10.12 -5.02 -6.23
CA GLN A 59 10.16 -4.78 -7.67
C GLN A 59 11.60 -4.80 -8.20
N ALA A 60 12.54 -4.13 -7.54
CA ALA A 60 13.90 -3.99 -8.05
C ALA A 60 14.76 -5.25 -7.92
N THR A 61 14.35 -6.22 -7.10
CA THR A 61 15.07 -7.49 -6.92
C THR A 61 14.37 -8.69 -7.56
N ASN A 62 13.25 -8.49 -8.26
CA ASN A 62 12.43 -9.54 -8.87
C ASN A 62 12.13 -10.68 -7.88
N SER A 63 11.69 -10.31 -6.68
CA SER A 63 11.47 -11.26 -5.60
C SER A 63 10.23 -10.92 -4.78
N ALA A 64 9.77 -11.88 -3.99
CA ALA A 64 8.87 -11.66 -2.87
C ALA A 64 9.51 -12.20 -1.60
N THR A 65 9.48 -11.41 -0.51
CA THR A 65 10.03 -11.75 0.80
C THR A 65 8.94 -11.81 1.85
N LEU A 66 9.21 -12.54 2.94
CA LEU A 66 8.23 -12.79 4.00
C LEU A 66 8.68 -12.19 5.33
N TYR A 67 7.77 -11.46 5.99
CA TYR A 67 8.01 -10.90 7.31
C TYR A 67 6.84 -11.22 8.23
N SER A 68 7.14 -11.91 9.34
CA SER A 68 6.17 -12.11 10.41
C SER A 68 6.23 -10.92 11.36
N VAL A 69 5.09 -10.28 11.56
CA VAL A 69 4.97 -9.15 12.49
C VAL A 69 4.01 -9.56 13.60
N THR A 70 4.49 -9.54 14.84
CA THR A 70 3.70 -9.81 16.03
C THR A 70 3.60 -8.54 16.88
N ASP A 71 2.58 -8.45 17.71
CA ASP A 71 2.37 -7.31 18.62
C ASP A 71 2.53 -5.94 17.94
N SER A 72 1.86 -5.78 16.78
CA SER A 72 1.84 -4.59 15.93
C SER A 72 3.17 -4.20 15.27
N THR A 73 4.27 -4.18 15.99
CA THR A 73 5.55 -3.64 15.52
C THR A 73 6.74 -4.59 15.68
N ASP A 74 6.58 -5.70 16.37
CA ASP A 74 7.63 -6.71 16.52
C ASP A 74 7.78 -7.53 15.24
N VAL A 75 8.75 -7.21 14.42
CA VAL A 75 9.05 -7.95 13.21
C VAL A 75 10.01 -9.11 13.51
N ASN A 76 9.56 -10.30 13.19
CA ASN A 76 10.39 -11.51 13.20
C ASN A 76 10.72 -11.86 11.74
N ASN A 77 11.98 -11.73 11.39
CA ASN A 77 12.46 -12.20 10.11
C ASN A 77 12.89 -13.66 10.27
N PRO A 78 12.26 -14.62 9.56
CA PRO A 78 12.75 -15.98 9.58
C PRO A 78 14.20 -16.02 9.08
N VAL A 79 15.09 -16.69 9.84
CA VAL A 79 16.48 -16.90 9.43
C VAL A 79 16.64 -18.37 9.04
N PRO A 80 16.93 -18.68 7.77
CA PRO A 80 17.20 -17.77 6.64
C PRO A 80 15.93 -17.03 6.18
N VAL A 81 16.11 -15.86 5.57
CA VAL A 81 15.03 -15.09 4.94
C VAL A 81 14.39 -15.95 3.85
N PHE A 82 13.08 -16.12 3.92
CA PHE A 82 12.36 -16.86 2.87
C PHE A 82 12.11 -15.92 1.69
N THR A 83 12.59 -16.29 0.53
CA THR A 83 12.50 -15.53 -0.71
C THR A 83 11.93 -16.39 -1.82
N VAL A 84 10.97 -15.84 -2.57
CA VAL A 84 10.47 -16.41 -3.82
C VAL A 84 10.91 -15.53 -4.97
N ASN A 85 11.55 -16.13 -5.98
CA ASN A 85 11.93 -15.43 -7.20
C ASN A 85 10.71 -15.21 -8.09
N ILE A 86 10.56 -14.01 -8.61
CA ILE A 86 9.52 -13.68 -9.59
C ILE A 86 10.15 -13.72 -10.99
N PRO A 87 9.53 -14.44 -11.95
CA PRO A 87 10.11 -14.65 -13.27
C PRO A 87 10.30 -13.32 -14.03
N THR A 88 11.44 -13.19 -14.70
CA THR A 88 11.73 -12.07 -15.59
C THR A 88 11.55 -12.45 -17.05
N THR A 89 11.37 -11.45 -17.92
CA THR A 89 11.37 -11.59 -19.37
C THR A 89 12.65 -11.01 -19.96
N GLU A 90 12.93 -11.32 -21.26
CA GLU A 90 14.18 -10.87 -21.90
C GLU A 90 14.24 -9.33 -22.10
N THR A 91 13.10 -8.66 -22.20
CA THR A 91 13.01 -7.23 -22.53
C THR A 91 11.88 -6.54 -21.79
N GLY A 92 11.98 -5.22 -21.66
CA GLY A 92 10.96 -4.37 -21.04
C GLY A 92 11.21 -4.10 -19.56
N PRO A 93 10.29 -3.36 -18.90
CA PRO A 93 10.35 -3.18 -17.46
C PRO A 93 10.13 -4.52 -16.74
N GLN A 94 10.70 -4.68 -15.59
CA GLN A 94 10.67 -5.93 -14.82
C GLN A 94 10.26 -5.66 -13.38
N GLY A 95 9.83 -6.69 -12.72
CA GLY A 95 9.64 -6.77 -11.28
C GLY A 95 8.18 -6.78 -10.85
N PRO A 96 7.89 -7.53 -9.76
CA PRO A 96 6.56 -7.66 -9.23
C PRO A 96 6.04 -6.33 -8.67
N THR A 97 4.77 -6.08 -8.89
CA THR A 97 4.04 -4.90 -8.44
C THR A 97 2.94 -5.28 -7.46
N GLY A 98 1.69 -5.29 -7.89
CA GLY A 98 0.58 -5.78 -7.08
C GLY A 98 0.69 -7.28 -6.81
N GLN A 99 0.25 -7.70 -5.64
CA GLN A 99 0.11 -9.11 -5.31
C GLN A 99 -1.13 -9.37 -4.48
N VAL A 100 -1.65 -10.59 -4.58
CA VAL A 100 -2.81 -11.03 -3.81
C VAL A 100 -2.56 -12.43 -3.23
N SER A 101 -3.20 -12.70 -2.10
CA SER A 101 -3.30 -14.05 -1.56
C SER A 101 -4.56 -14.74 -2.08
N ASN A 102 -4.50 -16.05 -2.24
CA ASN A 102 -5.68 -16.85 -2.60
C ASN A 102 -5.98 -17.88 -1.51
N THR A 103 -7.22 -17.87 -1.05
CA THR A 103 -7.73 -18.83 -0.03
C THR A 103 -8.69 -19.86 -0.62
N ASN A 104 -9.08 -19.73 -1.89
CA ASN A 104 -9.98 -20.66 -2.56
C ASN A 104 -9.18 -21.81 -3.20
N ALA A 105 -9.22 -22.99 -2.58
CA ALA A 105 -8.49 -24.17 -3.04
C ALA A 105 -8.97 -24.72 -4.41
N SER A 106 -10.08 -24.22 -4.94
CA SER A 106 -10.63 -24.65 -6.22
C SER A 106 -10.25 -23.73 -7.39
N SER A 107 -9.73 -22.52 -7.09
CA SER A 107 -9.39 -21.49 -8.06
C SER A 107 -7.88 -21.37 -8.24
N PHE A 108 -7.48 -20.72 -9.31
CA PHE A 108 -6.10 -20.34 -9.63
C PHE A 108 -5.10 -21.50 -9.49
N LYS A 109 -5.46 -22.63 -10.11
CA LYS A 109 -4.57 -23.79 -10.13
C LYS A 109 -3.40 -23.55 -11.08
N LEU A 110 -2.18 -23.81 -10.56
CA LEU A 110 -0.97 -23.67 -11.37
C LEU A 110 -0.97 -24.63 -12.54
N THR A 111 -0.48 -24.17 -13.68
CA THR A 111 -0.37 -24.98 -14.91
C THR A 111 0.97 -25.73 -14.99
N ASP A 112 1.74 -25.75 -13.92
CA ASP A 112 3.04 -26.45 -13.78
C ASP A 112 2.97 -27.99 -13.85
N GLY A 113 1.77 -28.55 -13.98
CA GLY A 113 1.49 -29.98 -14.01
C GLY A 113 1.03 -30.56 -12.67
N ASN A 114 1.23 -29.88 -11.55
CA ASN A 114 0.75 -30.31 -10.22
C ASN A 114 -0.70 -29.94 -9.97
N LEU A 115 -1.25 -28.96 -10.69
CA LEU A 115 -2.63 -28.48 -10.60
C LEU A 115 -3.09 -28.07 -9.18
N MET A 116 -2.13 -27.69 -8.34
CA MET A 116 -2.43 -27.15 -7.01
C MET A 116 -2.79 -25.68 -7.10
N SER A 117 -3.73 -25.23 -6.25
CA SER A 117 -4.14 -23.85 -6.18
C SER A 117 -2.97 -22.93 -5.76
N ALA A 118 -2.84 -21.77 -6.37
CA ALA A 118 -1.92 -20.72 -5.93
C ALA A 118 -2.23 -20.32 -4.49
N ASN A 119 -1.19 -20.04 -3.71
CA ASN A 119 -1.32 -19.36 -2.42
C ASN A 119 -1.16 -17.85 -2.59
N PHE A 120 -0.25 -17.43 -3.49
CA PHE A 120 0.03 -16.04 -3.81
C PHE A 120 0.15 -15.86 -5.32
N ILE A 121 -0.32 -14.73 -5.82
CA ILE A 121 -0.34 -14.37 -7.23
C ILE A 121 0.24 -12.96 -7.36
N PHE A 122 1.10 -12.77 -8.34
CA PHE A 122 1.88 -11.54 -8.55
C PHE A 122 1.64 -11.01 -9.96
N ALA A 123 1.40 -9.72 -10.08
CA ALA A 123 1.48 -8.98 -11.33
C ALA A 123 2.90 -8.41 -11.50
N ASP A 124 3.35 -8.24 -12.73
CA ASP A 124 4.70 -7.77 -13.05
C ASP A 124 4.66 -6.69 -14.14
N LEU A 125 5.60 -5.76 -14.07
CA LEU A 125 5.77 -4.69 -15.08
C LEU A 125 6.00 -5.22 -16.49
N ASN A 126 6.45 -6.45 -16.64
CA ASN A 126 6.70 -7.12 -17.93
C ASN A 126 5.41 -7.69 -18.58
N GLY A 127 4.24 -7.46 -17.99
CA GLY A 127 2.95 -7.95 -18.49
C GLY A 127 2.69 -9.42 -18.18
N THR A 128 3.41 -10.02 -17.24
CA THR A 128 3.10 -11.36 -16.75
C THR A 128 2.29 -11.33 -15.46
N ILE A 129 1.52 -12.41 -15.23
CA ILE A 129 0.98 -12.77 -13.92
C ILE A 129 1.58 -14.12 -13.59
N SER A 130 2.26 -14.21 -12.44
CA SER A 130 2.85 -15.43 -11.93
C SER A 130 2.20 -15.84 -10.62
N ALA A 131 2.29 -17.13 -10.28
CA ALA A 131 1.64 -17.67 -9.10
C ALA A 131 2.57 -18.64 -8.38
N TRP A 132 2.42 -18.73 -7.06
CA TRP A 132 3.22 -19.58 -6.22
C TRP A 132 2.38 -20.34 -5.20
N ASN A 133 2.81 -21.57 -4.93
CA ASN A 133 2.40 -22.36 -3.76
C ASN A 133 3.57 -23.26 -3.31
N PRO A 134 3.51 -23.89 -2.12
CA PRO A 134 4.60 -24.69 -1.59
C PRO A 134 5.03 -25.90 -2.43
N SER A 135 4.25 -26.32 -3.45
CA SER A 135 4.66 -27.43 -4.33
C SER A 135 5.79 -27.03 -5.30
N LEU A 136 5.97 -25.73 -5.52
CA LEU A 136 7.09 -25.20 -6.34
C LEU A 136 8.43 -25.20 -5.60
N GLY A 137 8.41 -25.40 -4.29
CA GLY A 137 9.61 -25.44 -3.45
C GLY A 137 9.53 -24.52 -2.24
N THR A 138 10.69 -24.36 -1.61
CA THR A 138 10.88 -23.52 -0.43
C THR A 138 11.66 -22.26 -0.80
N ASP A 139 12.49 -21.77 0.10
CA ASP A 139 13.34 -20.61 -0.10
C ASP A 139 14.15 -20.70 -1.39
N GLY A 140 14.18 -19.60 -2.16
CA GLY A 140 14.82 -19.52 -3.48
C GLY A 140 14.02 -20.16 -4.62
N SER A 141 12.82 -20.72 -4.37
CA SER A 141 11.95 -21.22 -5.43
C SER A 141 11.45 -20.08 -6.33
N THR A 142 11.02 -20.44 -7.55
CA THR A 142 10.53 -19.49 -8.53
C THR A 142 9.02 -19.65 -8.73
N ALA A 143 8.27 -18.56 -8.75
CA ALA A 143 6.85 -18.55 -9.11
C ALA A 143 6.66 -19.00 -10.56
N HIS A 144 5.53 -19.63 -10.86
CA HIS A 144 5.21 -20.10 -12.22
C HIS A 144 4.43 -19.01 -12.97
N ILE A 145 4.80 -18.73 -14.23
CA ILE A 145 4.06 -17.80 -15.09
C ILE A 145 2.76 -18.47 -15.55
N GLU A 146 1.62 -17.83 -15.24
CA GLU A 146 0.29 -18.29 -15.62
C GLU A 146 -0.29 -17.47 -16.77
N VAL A 147 0.04 -16.16 -16.84
CA VAL A 147 -0.40 -15.24 -17.90
C VAL A 147 0.79 -14.52 -18.50
N THR A 148 0.75 -14.30 -19.80
CA THR A 148 1.65 -13.37 -20.50
C THR A 148 0.81 -12.53 -21.45
N THR A 149 0.79 -11.21 -21.22
CA THR A 149 0.10 -10.22 -22.07
C THR A 149 1.14 -9.32 -22.72
N PRO A 150 1.50 -9.56 -23.98
CA PRO A 150 2.56 -8.80 -24.64
C PRO A 150 2.23 -7.30 -24.69
N GLY A 151 3.14 -6.46 -24.22
CA GLY A 151 3.01 -5.02 -24.19
C GLY A 151 2.20 -4.44 -23.02
N ALA A 152 1.61 -5.28 -22.18
CA ALA A 152 1.01 -4.83 -20.94
C ALA A 152 2.10 -4.41 -19.92
N VAL A 153 1.76 -3.44 -19.07
CA VAL A 153 2.53 -3.03 -17.90
C VAL A 153 1.58 -3.10 -16.72
N TYR A 154 1.65 -4.18 -15.96
CA TYR A 154 0.78 -4.37 -14.80
C TYR A 154 1.36 -3.67 -13.58
N THR A 155 0.67 -2.65 -13.10
CA THR A 155 1.10 -1.81 -11.97
C THR A 155 0.33 -2.11 -10.68
N GLY A 156 -0.70 -2.94 -10.73
CA GLY A 156 -1.50 -3.33 -9.57
C GLY A 156 -2.30 -4.60 -9.84
N LEU A 157 -2.69 -5.30 -8.78
CA LEU A 157 -3.46 -6.56 -8.84
C LEU A 157 -4.43 -6.65 -7.68
N ALA A 158 -5.68 -7.02 -7.96
CA ALA A 158 -6.67 -7.39 -6.95
C ALA A 158 -7.29 -8.76 -7.27
N VAL A 159 -7.82 -9.40 -6.24
CA VAL A 159 -8.67 -10.59 -6.35
C VAL A 159 -10.04 -10.27 -5.74
N ASN A 160 -11.12 -10.74 -6.37
CA ASN A 160 -12.45 -10.53 -5.83
C ASN A 160 -12.69 -11.30 -4.51
N GLU A 161 -13.74 -10.94 -3.76
CA GLU A 161 -14.06 -11.55 -2.46
C GLU A 161 -14.21 -13.08 -2.53
N ALA A 162 -14.73 -13.62 -3.64
CA ALA A 162 -14.88 -15.06 -3.85
C ALA A 162 -13.58 -15.78 -4.25
N HIS A 163 -12.50 -15.06 -4.50
CA HIS A 163 -11.23 -15.56 -5.05
C HIS A 163 -11.44 -16.36 -6.35
N THR A 164 -12.17 -15.80 -7.29
CA THR A 164 -12.48 -16.42 -8.59
C THR A 164 -12.18 -15.54 -9.79
N MET A 165 -11.90 -14.25 -9.55
CA MET A 165 -11.57 -13.26 -10.57
C MET A 165 -10.35 -12.46 -10.13
N LEU A 166 -9.45 -12.17 -11.06
CA LEU A 166 -8.35 -11.21 -10.89
C LEU A 166 -8.62 -9.96 -11.72
N TYR A 167 -8.21 -8.83 -11.17
CA TYR A 167 -8.23 -7.51 -11.82
C TYR A 167 -6.81 -6.98 -11.84
N ALA A 168 -6.25 -6.69 -13.01
CA ALA A 168 -4.90 -6.16 -13.16
C ALA A 168 -4.94 -4.76 -13.79
N ALA A 169 -4.35 -3.78 -13.10
CA ALA A 169 -4.23 -2.43 -13.63
C ALA A 169 -3.14 -2.41 -14.72
N ASN A 170 -3.55 -2.19 -15.96
CA ASN A 170 -2.67 -2.14 -17.14
C ASN A 170 -2.41 -0.68 -17.52
N ASP A 171 -1.32 -0.10 -16.98
CA ASP A 171 -0.95 1.32 -17.21
C ASP A 171 -0.74 1.61 -18.71
N SER A 172 -0.11 0.70 -19.44
CA SER A 172 0.20 0.91 -20.85
C SER A 172 -1.04 0.94 -21.76
N ALA A 173 -2.06 0.16 -21.41
CA ALA A 173 -3.32 0.12 -22.16
C ALA A 173 -4.37 1.11 -21.63
N GLY A 174 -4.20 1.59 -20.39
CA GLY A 174 -5.18 2.41 -19.69
C GLY A 174 -6.47 1.65 -19.32
N THR A 175 -6.35 0.35 -19.03
CA THR A 175 -7.47 -0.57 -18.76
C THR A 175 -7.29 -1.34 -17.45
N ILE A 176 -8.38 -1.95 -16.98
CA ILE A 176 -8.31 -3.06 -16.03
C ILE A 176 -8.51 -4.35 -16.82
N ASP A 177 -7.48 -5.18 -16.89
CA ASP A 177 -7.54 -6.51 -17.49
C ASP A 177 -8.11 -7.49 -16.47
N VAL A 178 -9.00 -8.38 -16.91
CA VAL A 178 -9.73 -9.29 -16.01
C VAL A 178 -9.44 -10.73 -16.38
N PHE A 179 -9.19 -11.58 -15.36
CA PHE A 179 -8.93 -13.01 -15.55
C PHE A 179 -9.83 -13.83 -14.63
N ASN A 180 -10.27 -15.01 -15.12
CA ASN A 180 -11.06 -15.95 -14.33
C ASN A 180 -10.18 -16.81 -13.41
N SER A 181 -10.83 -17.73 -12.68
CA SER A 181 -10.16 -18.66 -11.75
C SER A 181 -9.23 -19.70 -12.42
N SER A 182 -9.17 -19.72 -13.74
CA SER A 182 -8.23 -20.52 -14.54
C SER A 182 -7.14 -19.68 -15.20
N PHE A 183 -7.03 -18.41 -14.83
CA PHE A 183 -6.14 -17.42 -15.45
C PHE A 183 -6.47 -17.07 -16.92
N ASP A 184 -7.65 -17.49 -17.44
CA ASP A 184 -8.09 -17.10 -18.77
C ASP A 184 -8.60 -15.64 -18.74
N PRO A 185 -8.31 -14.84 -19.78
CA PRO A 185 -8.85 -13.48 -19.89
C PRO A 185 -10.37 -13.50 -20.03
N VAL A 186 -11.03 -12.54 -19.36
CA VAL A 186 -12.50 -12.39 -19.36
C VAL A 186 -12.89 -11.03 -19.91
N ASP A 187 -13.76 -11.02 -20.91
CA ASP A 187 -14.42 -9.81 -21.38
C ASP A 187 -15.74 -9.62 -20.62
N LEU A 188 -15.74 -8.67 -19.69
CA LEU A 188 -16.95 -8.25 -18.96
C LEU A 188 -17.82 -7.27 -19.76
N GLY A 189 -17.42 -6.95 -20.99
CA GLY A 189 -18.09 -6.00 -21.88
C GLY A 189 -17.52 -4.57 -21.76
N HIS A 190 -17.71 -3.78 -22.81
CA HIS A 190 -17.09 -2.46 -23.03
C HIS A 190 -17.47 -1.36 -22.03
N HIS A 191 -18.36 -1.62 -21.09
CA HIS A 191 -18.71 -0.71 -20.01
C HIS A 191 -18.06 -1.08 -18.66
N ALA A 192 -17.51 -2.29 -18.56
CA ALA A 192 -16.88 -2.74 -17.31
C ALA A 192 -15.55 -2.02 -17.09
N PHE A 193 -15.34 -1.53 -15.88
CA PHE A 193 -14.16 -0.76 -15.45
C PHE A 193 -13.80 0.41 -16.38
N ARG A 194 -14.79 0.93 -17.13
CA ARG A 194 -14.56 2.07 -18.00
C ARG A 194 -14.13 3.27 -17.16
N THR A 195 -13.01 3.87 -17.51
CA THR A 195 -12.53 5.11 -16.87
C THR A 195 -13.61 6.18 -16.92
N PRO A 196 -14.02 6.74 -15.76
CA PRO A 196 -15.02 7.81 -15.73
C PRO A 196 -14.55 9.02 -16.54
N GLY A 197 -15.48 9.61 -17.35
CA GLY A 197 -15.11 10.65 -18.30
C GLY A 197 -14.42 11.88 -17.71
N GLN A 198 -14.66 12.19 -16.44
CA GLN A 198 -13.99 13.27 -15.72
C GLN A 198 -12.52 12.92 -15.35
N ILE A 199 -12.20 11.63 -15.22
CA ILE A 199 -10.82 11.13 -15.02
C ILE A 199 -10.12 11.05 -16.38
N GLU A 200 -10.80 10.48 -17.39
CA GLU A 200 -10.32 10.38 -18.76
C GLU A 200 -9.96 11.76 -19.36
N ALA A 201 -10.78 12.79 -19.08
CA ALA A 201 -10.52 14.17 -19.51
C ALA A 201 -9.24 14.80 -18.94
N ARG A 202 -8.65 14.21 -17.89
CA ARG A 202 -7.37 14.60 -17.29
C ARG A 202 -6.18 13.80 -17.82
N GLY A 203 -6.42 12.82 -18.69
CA GLY A 203 -5.39 11.92 -19.21
C GLY A 203 -4.85 10.94 -18.17
N LEU A 204 -5.59 10.68 -17.09
CA LEU A 204 -5.21 9.72 -16.07
C LEU A 204 -5.58 8.30 -16.48
N VAL A 205 -4.72 7.35 -16.16
CA VAL A 205 -4.88 5.91 -16.45
C VAL A 205 -4.93 5.11 -15.15
N PRO A 206 -5.51 3.88 -15.12
CA PRO A 206 -5.46 3.00 -13.97
C PRO A 206 -4.02 2.75 -13.53
N PHE A 207 -3.76 2.93 -12.24
CA PHE A 207 -2.44 2.77 -11.64
C PHE A 207 -2.39 1.63 -10.62
N ASN A 208 -3.46 1.47 -9.83
CA ASN A 208 -3.65 0.30 -8.97
C ASN A 208 -5.12 -0.11 -8.93
N VAL A 209 -5.37 -1.29 -8.44
CA VAL A 209 -6.69 -1.85 -8.19
C VAL A 209 -6.69 -2.62 -6.87
N THR A 210 -7.71 -2.42 -6.04
CA THR A 210 -7.86 -3.07 -4.72
C THR A 210 -9.33 -3.42 -4.50
N ASP A 211 -9.64 -4.66 -4.14
CA ASP A 211 -10.99 -5.08 -3.71
C ASP A 211 -11.09 -4.96 -2.20
N ILE A 212 -12.08 -4.24 -1.71
CA ILE A 212 -12.37 -4.10 -0.28
C ILE A 212 -13.86 -4.40 -0.08
N GLY A 213 -14.14 -5.63 0.35
CA GLY A 213 -15.51 -6.06 0.66
C GLY A 213 -16.47 -6.06 -0.53
N GLY A 214 -15.96 -6.38 -1.74
CA GLY A 214 -16.72 -6.43 -2.99
C GLY A 214 -16.84 -5.09 -3.72
N ASP A 215 -16.28 -4.02 -3.17
CA ASP A 215 -16.08 -2.73 -3.84
C ASP A 215 -14.65 -2.65 -4.41
N VAL A 216 -14.53 -2.50 -5.71
CA VAL A 216 -13.25 -2.46 -6.42
C VAL A 216 -12.81 -1.01 -6.60
N TYR A 217 -11.80 -0.63 -5.83
CA TYR A 217 -11.18 0.70 -5.89
C TYR A 217 -10.10 0.69 -6.96
N VAL A 218 -10.25 1.55 -7.96
CA VAL A 218 -9.22 1.78 -8.98
C VAL A 218 -8.61 3.15 -8.74
N THR A 219 -7.32 3.22 -8.53
CA THR A 219 -6.58 4.48 -8.47
C THR A 219 -6.08 4.86 -9.85
N TYR A 220 -5.98 6.15 -10.11
CA TYR A 220 -5.59 6.69 -11.41
C TYR A 220 -4.46 7.70 -11.24
N ALA A 221 -3.48 7.63 -12.13
CA ALA A 221 -2.33 8.51 -12.17
C ALA A 221 -2.03 8.96 -13.62
N PRO A 222 -1.18 9.95 -13.83
CA PRO A 222 -0.63 10.24 -15.15
C PRO A 222 0.06 9.00 -15.73
N SER A 223 -0.06 8.78 -17.05
CA SER A 223 0.61 7.65 -17.70
C SER A 223 2.12 7.87 -17.77
N GLY A 224 2.86 6.83 -17.43
CA GLY A 224 4.32 6.79 -17.51
C GLY A 224 5.02 7.27 -16.26
N ARG A 225 6.13 6.59 -15.97
CA ARG A 225 6.86 6.69 -14.69
C ARG A 225 7.29 8.10 -14.32
N GLU A 226 7.87 8.85 -15.25
CA GLU A 226 8.33 10.22 -15.00
C GLU A 226 7.16 11.14 -14.59
N ALA A 227 6.02 11.03 -15.25
CA ALA A 227 4.84 11.83 -14.91
C ALA A 227 4.25 11.45 -13.54
N GLN A 228 4.28 10.16 -13.19
CA GLN A 228 3.83 9.67 -11.88
C GLN A 228 4.71 10.20 -10.74
N THR A 229 6.04 10.18 -10.90
CA THR A 229 6.98 10.68 -9.86
C THR A 229 6.85 12.18 -9.63
N MET A 230 6.45 12.93 -10.64
CA MET A 230 6.31 14.39 -10.61
C MET A 230 4.86 14.89 -10.43
N ALA A 231 3.93 13.97 -10.18
CA ALA A 231 2.53 14.31 -9.98
C ALA A 231 2.34 15.25 -8.79
N GLY A 232 1.50 16.26 -8.95
CA GLY A 232 1.10 17.19 -7.90
C GLY A 232 -0.34 16.94 -7.42
N PRO A 233 -0.80 17.69 -6.39
CA PRO A 233 -2.19 17.66 -5.97
C PRO A 233 -3.13 17.95 -7.13
N GLY A 234 -3.96 16.98 -7.50
CA GLY A 234 -4.84 17.05 -8.68
C GLY A 234 -4.47 16.09 -9.80
N ASP A 235 -3.25 15.56 -9.80
CA ASP A 235 -2.79 14.55 -10.76
C ASP A 235 -3.06 13.12 -10.25
N GLY A 236 -4.24 12.91 -9.70
CA GLY A 236 -4.71 11.65 -9.19
C GLY A 236 -6.22 11.58 -9.06
N ALA A 237 -6.75 10.37 -9.02
CA ALA A 237 -8.15 10.10 -8.76
C ALA A 237 -8.33 8.68 -8.20
N VAL A 238 -9.50 8.43 -7.60
CA VAL A 238 -9.97 7.10 -7.24
C VAL A 238 -11.37 6.91 -7.82
N ALA A 239 -11.65 5.75 -8.43
CA ALA A 239 -13.00 5.36 -8.79
C ALA A 239 -13.36 4.02 -8.15
N ILE A 240 -14.61 3.89 -7.71
CA ILE A 240 -15.13 2.72 -7.03
C ILE A 240 -16.09 2.00 -7.96
N PHE A 241 -15.84 0.73 -8.21
CA PHE A 241 -16.66 -0.14 -9.04
C PHE A 241 -17.14 -1.34 -8.23
N SER A 242 -18.22 -1.97 -8.68
CA SER A 242 -18.53 -3.33 -8.25
C SER A 242 -17.57 -4.33 -8.90
N GLU A 243 -17.51 -5.58 -8.38
CA GLU A 243 -16.72 -6.67 -8.98
C GLU A 243 -17.08 -6.97 -10.46
N SER A 244 -18.27 -6.56 -10.93
CA SER A 244 -18.65 -6.66 -12.35
C SER A 244 -18.18 -5.48 -13.21
N GLY A 245 -17.42 -4.56 -12.63
CA GLY A 245 -16.88 -3.37 -13.31
C GLY A 245 -17.89 -2.24 -13.51
N LYS A 246 -19.04 -2.27 -12.82
CA LYS A 246 -20.01 -1.18 -12.86
C LYS A 246 -19.59 -0.07 -11.89
N LEU A 247 -19.45 1.17 -12.37
CA LEU A 247 -19.17 2.33 -11.54
C LEU A 247 -20.27 2.52 -10.47
N GLU A 248 -19.85 2.62 -9.20
CA GLU A 248 -20.77 2.86 -8.09
C GLU A 248 -21.31 4.31 -8.10
N PRO A 249 -22.55 4.52 -7.62
CA PRO A 249 -23.10 5.86 -7.48
C PRO A 249 -22.20 6.71 -6.56
N HIS A 250 -21.84 7.90 -7.03
CA HIS A 250 -20.88 8.79 -6.35
C HIS A 250 -19.48 8.19 -6.11
N GLY A 251 -19.13 7.10 -6.78
CA GLY A 251 -17.87 6.37 -6.63
C GLY A 251 -16.67 7.05 -7.29
N VAL A 252 -16.60 8.39 -7.40
CA VAL A 252 -15.44 9.08 -7.99
C VAL A 252 -14.94 10.17 -7.06
N LEU A 253 -13.66 10.02 -6.65
CA LEU A 253 -12.89 10.98 -5.91
C LEU A 253 -11.83 11.58 -6.85
N LEU A 254 -11.94 12.87 -7.15
CA LEU A 254 -11.01 13.58 -8.04
C LEU A 254 -10.01 14.40 -7.24
N GLY A 255 -8.73 14.28 -7.59
CA GLY A 255 -7.68 15.15 -7.06
C GLY A 255 -7.94 16.63 -7.36
N GLY A 256 -7.46 17.51 -6.48
CA GLY A 256 -7.62 18.96 -6.59
C GLY A 256 -7.09 19.69 -5.36
N PRO A 257 -7.26 21.02 -5.30
CA PRO A 257 -6.71 21.83 -4.20
C PRO A 257 -7.21 21.44 -2.80
N HIS A 258 -8.37 20.79 -2.72
CA HIS A 258 -8.97 20.30 -1.47
C HIS A 258 -9.05 18.77 -1.42
N THR A 259 -8.38 18.09 -2.33
CA THR A 259 -8.35 16.64 -2.46
C THR A 259 -6.95 16.27 -2.96
N PRO A 260 -5.95 16.22 -2.05
CA PRO A 260 -4.54 16.15 -2.44
C PRO A 260 -4.16 14.74 -2.91
N LEU A 261 -4.61 14.35 -4.09
CA LEU A 261 -4.25 13.10 -4.77
C LEU A 261 -3.19 13.36 -5.84
N ALA A 262 -2.02 12.74 -5.66
CA ALA A 262 -0.84 12.86 -6.51
C ALA A 262 -0.30 11.47 -6.85
N ALA A 263 -0.71 10.91 -7.99
CA ALA A 263 -0.44 9.54 -8.40
C ALA A 263 -0.76 8.53 -7.26
N PRO A 264 -2.02 8.42 -6.79
CA PRO A 264 -2.38 7.53 -5.69
C PRO A 264 -2.20 6.07 -6.10
N TRP A 265 -1.68 5.24 -5.16
CA TRP A 265 -1.55 3.80 -5.36
C TRP A 265 -2.24 2.98 -4.27
N GLY A 266 -1.80 3.05 -3.03
CA GLY A 266 -2.34 2.30 -1.90
C GLY A 266 -3.71 2.81 -1.47
N VAL A 267 -4.63 1.90 -1.18
CA VAL A 267 -5.97 2.21 -0.66
C VAL A 267 -6.31 1.26 0.48
N ALA A 268 -6.83 1.80 1.58
CA ALA A 268 -7.33 1.01 2.71
C ALA A 268 -8.52 1.71 3.38
N ILE A 269 -9.39 0.96 4.04
CA ILE A 269 -10.38 1.51 4.97
C ILE A 269 -9.86 1.34 6.38
N ALA A 270 -9.78 2.44 7.12
CA ALA A 270 -9.32 2.42 8.50
C ALA A 270 -10.34 1.72 9.42
N PRO A 271 -9.88 0.87 10.36
CA PRO A 271 -10.77 0.26 11.35
C PRO A 271 -11.30 1.31 12.34
N ASP A 272 -12.34 0.93 13.11
CA ASP A 272 -13.03 1.83 14.06
C ASP A 272 -12.14 2.32 15.22
N ASP A 273 -10.98 1.72 15.43
CA ASP A 273 -10.02 2.04 16.49
C ASP A 273 -8.71 2.68 15.97
N PHE A 274 -8.72 3.21 14.76
CA PHE A 274 -7.56 3.91 14.15
C PHE A 274 -7.52 5.41 14.50
N GLY A 275 -8.01 5.80 15.65
CA GLY A 275 -7.92 7.17 16.17
C GLY A 275 -8.72 8.19 15.37
N LYS A 276 -8.10 9.32 15.02
CA LYS A 276 -8.77 10.43 14.31
C LYS A 276 -9.42 10.01 12.99
N PHE A 277 -8.78 9.11 12.27
CA PHE A 277 -9.22 8.68 10.94
C PHE A 277 -9.92 7.31 10.94
N SER A 278 -10.50 6.91 12.07
CA SER A 278 -11.30 5.69 12.17
C SER A 278 -12.47 5.70 11.18
N GLY A 279 -12.59 4.63 10.38
CA GLY A 279 -13.63 4.47 9.37
C GLY A 279 -13.37 5.22 8.06
N ASP A 280 -12.31 5.99 7.95
CA ASP A 280 -11.98 6.77 6.75
C ASP A 280 -11.35 5.90 5.64
N LEU A 281 -11.53 6.38 4.42
CA LEU A 281 -10.80 5.92 3.25
C LEU A 281 -9.40 6.55 3.26
N LEU A 282 -8.38 5.71 3.44
CA LEU A 282 -6.98 6.10 3.36
C LEU A 282 -6.46 5.88 1.95
N VAL A 283 -5.82 6.91 1.37
CA VAL A 283 -5.25 6.88 0.02
C VAL A 283 -3.80 7.36 0.07
N GLY A 284 -2.87 6.51 -0.30
CA GLY A 284 -1.43 6.82 -0.34
C GLY A 284 -1.00 7.38 -1.68
N ASN A 285 -0.33 8.53 -1.68
CA ASN A 285 0.27 9.14 -2.85
C ASN A 285 1.65 8.55 -3.12
N PHE A 286 1.84 8.03 -4.32
CA PHE A 286 3.14 7.56 -4.79
C PHE A 286 4.12 8.70 -5.10
N SER A 287 3.64 9.83 -5.55
CA SER A 287 4.48 10.95 -6.05
C SER A 287 5.65 11.30 -5.12
N TYR A 288 6.82 11.60 -5.69
CA TYR A 288 8.00 12.07 -4.94
C TYR A 288 7.86 13.51 -4.42
N LEU A 289 6.88 14.27 -4.93
CA LEU A 289 6.61 15.63 -4.51
C LEU A 289 5.61 15.70 -3.36
N ASP A 290 4.79 14.66 -3.19
CA ASP A 290 3.64 14.68 -2.29
C ASP A 290 3.34 13.26 -1.77
N SER A 291 4.38 12.59 -1.22
CA SER A 291 4.28 11.22 -0.69
C SER A 291 3.74 11.25 0.73
N GLU A 292 2.45 10.99 0.85
CA GLU A 292 1.73 11.01 2.13
C GLU A 292 0.46 10.15 2.05
N ILE A 293 -0.15 9.86 3.19
CA ILE A 293 -1.43 9.17 3.28
C ILE A 293 -2.53 10.19 3.53
N ASN A 294 -3.49 10.27 2.63
CA ASN A 294 -4.64 11.18 2.74
C ASN A 294 -5.89 10.44 3.19
N ALA A 295 -6.56 10.97 4.21
CA ALA A 295 -7.79 10.42 4.76
C ALA A 295 -9.02 11.17 4.23
N PHE A 296 -10.03 10.43 3.82
CA PHE A 296 -11.29 10.94 3.29
C PHE A 296 -12.48 10.24 3.94
N ASP A 297 -13.52 10.98 4.28
CA ASP A 297 -14.81 10.37 4.62
C ASP A 297 -15.31 9.52 3.42
N PRO A 298 -15.54 8.23 3.60
CA PRO A 298 -15.81 7.31 2.47
C PRO A 298 -17.16 7.55 1.79
N LYS A 299 -18.08 8.34 2.40
CA LYS A 299 -19.41 8.63 1.87
C LYS A 299 -19.49 9.96 1.15
N THR A 300 -18.84 10.97 1.74
CA THR A 300 -18.89 12.35 1.22
C THR A 300 -17.68 12.71 0.40
N HIS A 301 -16.62 11.90 0.46
CA HIS A 301 -15.30 12.13 -0.12
C HIS A 301 -14.63 13.42 0.38
N LYS A 302 -15.07 13.91 1.54
CA LYS A 302 -14.46 15.08 2.15
C LYS A 302 -13.08 14.70 2.69
N PHE A 303 -12.10 15.52 2.40
CA PHE A 303 -10.75 15.41 2.96
C PHE A 303 -10.79 15.70 4.46
N GLU A 304 -10.25 14.79 5.28
CA GLU A 304 -10.25 14.87 6.74
C GLU A 304 -8.84 15.13 7.33
N GLY A 305 -7.80 14.89 6.53
CA GLY A 305 -6.42 15.18 6.92
C GLY A 305 -5.41 14.20 6.34
N THR A 306 -4.17 14.37 6.76
CA THR A 306 -3.01 13.64 6.23
C THR A 306 -2.26 12.94 7.36
N ILE A 307 -1.71 11.76 7.09
CA ILE A 307 -0.68 11.10 7.88
C ILE A 307 0.62 11.18 7.06
N PRO A 308 1.61 11.96 7.50
CA PRO A 308 2.89 12.05 6.80
C PRO A 308 3.67 10.73 6.92
N ILE A 309 4.46 10.42 5.90
CA ILE A 309 5.41 9.30 5.92
C ILE A 309 6.82 9.86 6.11
N PHE A 310 7.60 9.17 6.92
CA PHE A 310 8.98 9.53 7.17
C PHE A 310 9.93 8.46 6.63
N ALA A 311 10.70 8.82 5.62
CA ALA A 311 11.62 7.89 4.95
C ALA A 311 12.89 7.59 5.77
N GLY A 312 13.14 8.36 6.83
CA GLY A 312 14.36 8.27 7.64
C GLY A 312 15.32 9.46 7.44
N SER A 313 16.23 9.65 8.38
CA SER A 313 17.18 10.75 8.32
C SER A 313 18.10 10.64 7.10
N GLY A 314 18.09 11.67 6.25
CA GLY A 314 18.90 11.72 5.05
C GLY A 314 18.32 11.01 3.83
N GLN A 315 17.17 10.35 3.98
CA GLN A 315 16.44 9.74 2.87
C GLN A 315 15.37 10.69 2.32
N ARG A 316 15.07 10.59 1.03
CA ARG A 316 13.98 11.32 0.40
C ARG A 316 12.71 10.48 0.45
N PRO A 317 11.57 11.04 0.90
CA PRO A 317 10.28 10.37 0.76
C PRO A 317 9.91 10.25 -0.72
N GLY A 318 8.93 9.42 -1.01
CA GLY A 318 8.42 9.21 -2.36
C GLY A 318 8.50 7.76 -2.75
N GLY A 319 7.46 7.28 -3.42
CA GLY A 319 7.32 5.88 -3.74
C GLY A 319 6.47 5.12 -2.72
N LEU A 320 5.53 5.80 -2.07
CA LEU A 320 4.56 5.14 -1.19
C LEU A 320 3.63 4.24 -2.00
N TRP A 321 3.62 2.97 -1.66
CA TRP A 321 2.90 1.93 -2.39
C TRP A 321 1.73 1.36 -1.60
N THR A 322 1.88 0.18 -1.03
CA THR A 322 0.79 -0.48 -0.30
C THR A 322 0.39 0.27 0.95
N LEU A 323 -0.92 0.27 1.20
CA LEU A 323 -1.55 0.50 2.50
C LEU A 323 -2.39 -0.74 2.83
N THR A 324 -2.16 -1.35 4.00
CA THR A 324 -2.95 -2.49 4.46
C THR A 324 -2.98 -2.56 5.98
N PHE A 325 -4.10 -2.97 6.55
CA PHE A 325 -4.17 -3.32 7.97
C PHE A 325 -3.82 -4.79 8.17
N GLY A 326 -3.30 -5.14 9.34
CA GLY A 326 -2.96 -6.52 9.64
C GLY A 326 -4.17 -7.42 9.80
N GLY A 327 -3.95 -8.73 9.78
CA GLY A 327 -5.02 -9.75 9.90
C GLY A 327 -5.15 -10.36 11.29
N GLY A 328 -4.25 -10.05 12.22
CA GLY A 328 -4.21 -10.61 13.58
C GLY A 328 -3.47 -11.95 13.65
N GLY A 329 -2.18 -11.90 13.89
CA GLY A 329 -1.30 -13.09 13.94
C GLY A 329 0.10 -12.75 13.46
N GLY A 330 0.70 -13.57 12.62
CA GLY A 330 1.98 -13.28 11.97
C GLY A 330 1.91 -12.20 10.90
N ASP A 331 0.74 -11.75 10.57
CA ASP A 331 0.37 -10.68 9.63
C ASP A 331 -0.02 -9.38 10.35
N GLY A 332 0.49 -9.18 11.55
CA GLY A 332 0.36 -7.93 12.30
C GLY A 332 -1.03 -7.67 12.90
N SER A 333 -1.14 -6.56 13.61
CA SER A 333 -2.38 -6.14 14.26
C SER A 333 -3.40 -5.57 13.26
N PRO A 334 -4.69 -5.89 13.40
CA PRO A 334 -5.75 -5.31 12.56
C PRO A 334 -5.99 -3.81 12.82
N SER A 335 -5.44 -3.24 13.90
CA SER A 335 -5.51 -1.81 14.22
C SER A 335 -4.24 -1.04 13.79
N THR A 336 -3.29 -1.71 13.18
CA THR A 336 -2.02 -1.11 12.71
C THR A 336 -2.03 -1.05 11.18
N LEU A 337 -1.75 0.13 10.63
CA LEU A 337 -1.57 0.32 9.20
C LEU A 337 -0.13 -0.03 8.80
N TYR A 338 0.02 -0.95 7.86
CA TYR A 338 1.30 -1.31 7.27
C TYR A 338 1.44 -0.69 5.89
N PHE A 339 2.64 -0.24 5.57
CA PHE A 339 2.92 0.41 4.29
C PHE A 339 4.27 -0.03 3.72
N THR A 340 4.41 0.09 2.42
CA THR A 340 5.68 -0.04 1.70
C THR A 340 6.02 1.26 1.01
N ASP A 341 7.32 1.58 0.95
CA ASP A 341 7.82 2.80 0.34
C ASP A 341 9.13 2.52 -0.41
N GLY A 342 9.18 2.92 -1.67
CA GLY A 342 10.38 2.89 -2.52
C GLY A 342 11.22 4.15 -2.32
N ILE A 343 11.75 4.32 -1.11
CA ILE A 343 12.49 5.51 -0.69
C ILE A 343 13.70 5.83 -1.59
N ASP A 344 14.14 7.08 -1.52
CA ASP A 344 15.30 7.63 -2.23
C ASP A 344 15.26 7.42 -3.75
N GLY A 345 14.08 7.66 -4.32
CA GLY A 345 13.84 7.51 -5.75
C GLY A 345 13.79 6.05 -6.19
N GLU A 346 13.22 5.18 -5.35
CA GLU A 346 13.03 3.74 -5.58
C GLU A 346 14.33 2.92 -5.66
N THR A 347 15.44 3.51 -5.23
CA THR A 347 16.73 2.80 -5.16
C THR A 347 16.88 1.99 -3.88
N HIS A 348 15.99 2.24 -2.91
CA HIS A 348 15.94 1.57 -1.62
C HIS A 348 14.49 1.22 -1.25
N GLY A 349 14.30 0.55 -0.13
CA GLY A 349 12.99 0.13 0.33
C GLY A 349 12.77 0.28 1.82
N LEU A 350 11.50 0.51 2.17
CA LEU A 350 11.02 0.54 3.53
C LEU A 350 9.69 -0.22 3.63
N PHE A 351 9.59 -1.13 4.59
CA PHE A 351 8.34 -1.68 5.08
C PHE A 351 8.14 -1.17 6.50
N GLY A 352 7.04 -0.47 6.74
CA GLY A 352 6.78 0.21 8.00
C GLY A 352 5.37 -0.04 8.52
N ALA A 353 5.16 0.37 9.77
CA ALA A 353 3.90 0.31 10.50
C ALA A 353 3.53 1.69 11.05
N ILE A 354 2.25 1.99 11.10
CA ILE A 354 1.69 3.21 11.71
C ILE A 354 0.59 2.80 12.68
N GLU A 355 0.76 3.19 13.93
CA GLU A 355 -0.19 2.96 15.00
C GLU A 355 -0.85 4.27 15.45
N SER A 356 -2.13 4.20 15.75
CA SER A 356 -2.83 5.27 16.48
C SER A 356 -2.63 5.06 17.98
N VAL A 357 -1.95 5.99 18.63
CA VAL A 357 -1.65 5.91 20.08
C VAL A 357 -2.39 7.01 20.81
N PRO A 358 -3.19 6.67 21.86
CA PRO A 358 -3.86 7.66 22.67
C PRO A 358 -2.92 8.69 23.29
N LEU A 359 -3.24 9.97 23.16
CA LEU A 359 -2.45 11.04 23.73
C LEU A 359 -2.71 11.14 25.25
N THR A 360 -1.96 10.42 26.04
CA THR A 360 -2.01 10.56 27.51
C THR A 360 -1.50 11.93 27.93
N LYS A 361 -1.90 12.42 29.14
CA LYS A 361 -1.40 13.72 29.66
C LYS A 361 0.13 13.81 29.67
N ALA A 362 0.83 12.72 29.90
CA ALA A 362 2.30 12.66 29.86
C ALA A 362 2.83 12.83 28.42
N THR A 363 2.18 12.18 27.45
CA THR A 363 2.52 12.32 26.03
C THR A 363 2.17 13.73 25.53
N GLN A 364 1.07 14.33 25.98
CA GLN A 364 0.71 15.72 25.68
C GLN A 364 1.78 16.71 26.16
N GLN A 365 2.30 16.53 27.38
CA GLN A 365 3.40 17.36 27.91
C GLN A 365 4.69 17.18 27.11
N LEU A 366 5.02 15.96 26.71
CA LEU A 366 6.20 15.67 25.89
C LEU A 366 6.09 16.33 24.49
N VAL A 367 4.95 16.19 23.82
CA VAL A 367 4.70 16.82 22.51
C VAL A 367 4.75 18.35 22.63
N GLN A 368 4.16 18.95 23.66
CA GLN A 368 4.24 20.40 23.91
C GLN A 368 5.68 20.85 24.20
N THR A 369 6.43 20.06 24.96
CA THR A 369 7.83 20.34 25.25
C THR A 369 8.68 20.29 23.99
N MET A 370 8.51 19.25 23.16
CA MET A 370 9.23 19.13 21.87
C MET A 370 8.85 20.24 20.89
N ALA A 371 7.58 20.61 20.81
CA ALA A 371 7.13 21.74 19.99
C ALA A 371 7.73 23.09 20.44
N SER A 372 7.99 23.27 21.72
CA SER A 372 8.65 24.47 22.25
C SER A 372 10.15 24.56 21.94
N PHE A 373 10.82 23.41 21.69
CA PHE A 373 12.22 23.37 21.23
C PHE A 373 12.36 23.63 19.72
N GLY A 374 11.28 23.55 18.93
CA GLY A 374 11.27 23.80 17.49
C GLY A 374 11.12 25.27 17.08
N SER A 375 11.00 26.22 18.02
CA SER A 375 10.97 27.65 17.71
C SER A 375 12.42 28.17 17.64
N PRO A 376 12.89 28.72 16.49
CA PRO A 376 14.26 29.21 16.37
C PRO A 376 14.38 30.57 17.10
N SER A 377 14.89 30.57 18.30
CA SER A 377 15.58 31.71 18.86
C SER A 377 17.06 31.38 18.90
N ALA A 378 17.81 31.91 17.94
CA ALA A 378 19.30 31.91 17.96
C ALA A 378 19.80 32.84 19.06
N PRO A 379 21.12 32.83 19.41
CA PRO A 379 22.12 31.77 19.44
C PRO A 379 22.78 31.61 20.83
N GLU A 380 23.45 30.56 21.15
CA GLU A 380 24.86 30.54 21.64
C GLU A 380 25.25 29.14 22.16
N ASN A 381 26.39 28.70 21.65
CA ASN A 381 27.41 27.79 22.17
C ASN A 381 27.13 26.98 23.46
N SER A 382 27.00 25.68 23.34
CA SER A 382 27.76 24.75 24.19
C SER A 382 27.75 23.32 23.63
N ASN A 383 28.95 22.76 23.39
CA ASN A 383 29.23 21.38 23.08
C ASN A 383 28.68 20.45 24.18
N ILE A 384 27.59 19.78 23.92
CA ILE A 384 27.26 18.51 24.56
C ILE A 384 26.54 17.70 23.47
N SER A 385 27.22 16.67 22.95
CA SER A 385 26.54 15.63 22.15
C SER A 385 25.72 14.76 23.08
N PRO A 386 24.41 14.70 22.98
CA PRO A 386 23.68 13.57 23.53
C PRO A 386 23.78 12.44 22.52
N HIS A 387 24.35 11.34 22.93
CA HIS A 387 24.14 10.05 22.30
C HIS A 387 22.65 9.73 22.50
N VAL A 388 21.83 10.01 21.53
CA VAL A 388 20.46 9.52 21.47
C VAL A 388 20.56 8.16 20.82
N ASP A 389 20.23 7.14 21.59
CA ASP A 389 19.98 5.78 21.06
C ASP A 389 18.79 5.93 20.10
N GLU A 390 19.05 5.91 18.80
CA GLU A 390 18.01 6.02 17.75
C GLU A 390 17.22 4.71 17.72
N THR A 391 16.31 4.54 18.66
CA THR A 391 15.24 3.57 18.52
C THR A 391 14.34 4.00 17.36
N SER A 392 14.09 3.09 16.46
CA SER A 392 13.41 3.21 15.17
C SER A 392 11.93 3.69 15.21
N GLN A 393 11.52 4.43 16.22
CA GLN A 393 10.17 4.97 16.38
C GLN A 393 10.14 6.49 16.21
N GLN A 394 9.22 6.97 15.40
CA GLN A 394 9.01 8.42 15.19
C GLN A 394 7.57 8.84 15.40
N LEU A 395 7.41 9.95 16.10
CA LEU A 395 6.11 10.56 16.35
C LEU A 395 5.70 11.42 15.13
N LEU A 396 4.60 11.05 14.50
CA LEU A 396 4.02 11.80 13.38
C LEU A 396 3.05 12.86 13.93
N THR A 397 3.37 14.15 13.75
CA THR A 397 2.46 15.25 14.14
C THR A 397 1.57 15.63 12.97
N ILE A 398 0.26 15.70 13.20
CA ILE A 398 -0.72 16.16 12.21
C ILE A 398 -0.59 17.70 12.11
N PRO A 399 -0.32 18.29 10.93
CA PRO A 399 -0.35 19.74 10.75
C PRO A 399 -1.74 20.28 11.08
N GLN A 400 -1.82 21.24 11.99
CA GLN A 400 -3.05 22.00 12.20
C GLN A 400 -3.10 23.09 11.13
N HIS A 401 -3.94 22.91 10.12
CA HIS A 401 -4.28 24.01 9.22
C HIS A 401 -5.19 24.98 9.94
N ALA A 402 -4.74 26.24 10.05
CA ALA A 402 -5.55 27.38 10.49
C ALA A 402 -6.53 27.83 9.38
#